data_e32d94734fcdb1b72bca146890e2b6bc
#
_entry.id   e32d94734fcdb1b72bca146890e2b6bc
#
_cell.length_a   1.000
_cell.length_b   1.000
_cell.length_c   1.000
_cell.angle_alpha   90.00
_cell.angle_beta   90.00
_cell.angle_gamma   90.00
#
_symmetry.space_group_name_H-M   'P 1'
#
loop_
_entity.id
_entity.type
_entity.pdbx_description
1 polymer ?
#
loop_
_entity_poly.entity_id
_entity_poly.type
_entity_poly.pdbx_seq_one_letter_code
_entity_poly.pdbx_strand_id
1 'polypeptide(L)'
;MITTADLLRRPAVSLPETATIREVAMELAKNRVGLAVLTAKDNPKRPVAVVSERDVLRAVAERLDLDGPATAIANKPITVLDTDPVRVAAEKMRRHNIRHVVVVNKEGELVGVLSIRDLCFERTILLELATAEVPATP
;
A
#
# COMPACT_ATOMS: atom_id res chain seq x y z
N MET A 1 -22.37 -4.75 -3.12
CA MET A 1 -21.33 -4.30 -2.18
C MET A 1 -20.00 -4.20 -2.93
N ILE A 2 -19.29 -3.10 -2.71
CA ILE A 2 -17.98 -2.88 -3.36
C ILE A 2 -16.91 -3.53 -2.52
N THR A 3 -16.12 -4.40 -3.15
CA THR A 3 -14.99 -5.07 -2.50
C THR A 3 -13.68 -4.34 -2.79
N THR A 4 -12.65 -4.66 -2.04
CA THR A 4 -11.32 -4.08 -2.26
C THR A 4 -10.78 -4.40 -3.65
N ALA A 5 -11.05 -5.60 -4.17
CA ALA A 5 -10.64 -5.98 -5.53
C ALA A 5 -11.28 -5.09 -6.59
N ASP A 6 -12.50 -4.63 -6.38
CA ASP A 6 -13.23 -3.80 -7.34
C ASP A 6 -12.57 -2.44 -7.57
N LEU A 7 -11.78 -1.96 -6.61
CA LEU A 7 -11.13 -0.65 -6.69
C LEU A 7 -9.69 -0.71 -7.19
N LEU A 8 -9.13 -1.88 -7.41
CA LEU A 8 -7.77 -2.01 -7.91
C LEU A 8 -7.74 -1.61 -9.38
N ARG A 9 -6.91 -0.59 -9.70
CA ARG A 9 -6.88 -0.01 -11.05
C ARG A 9 -5.61 -0.30 -11.81
N ARG A 10 -4.57 -0.76 -11.12
CA ARG A 10 -3.28 -1.05 -11.75
C ARG A 10 -2.55 -2.13 -10.96
N PRO A 11 -1.60 -2.83 -11.60
CA PRO A 11 -0.80 -3.82 -10.90
C PRO A 11 -0.01 -3.19 -9.77
N ALA A 12 0.20 -3.95 -8.69
CA ALA A 12 1.08 -3.52 -7.62
C ALA A 12 2.52 -3.45 -8.12
N VAL A 13 3.26 -2.46 -7.62
CA VAL A 13 4.70 -2.42 -7.81
C VAL A 13 5.30 -3.37 -6.78
N SER A 14 5.95 -4.41 -7.25
CA SER A 14 6.57 -5.41 -6.37
C SER A 14 7.99 -5.70 -6.81
N LEU A 15 8.84 -5.96 -5.83
CA LEU A 15 10.23 -6.36 -6.03
C LEU A 15 10.53 -7.52 -5.08
N PRO A 16 11.52 -8.35 -5.39
CA PRO A 16 11.94 -9.36 -4.43
C PRO A 16 12.53 -8.71 -3.18
N GLU A 17 12.42 -9.40 -2.05
CA GLU A 17 12.94 -8.90 -0.77
C GLU A 17 14.45 -8.63 -0.78
N THR A 18 15.16 -9.13 -1.79
CA THR A 18 16.58 -8.88 -1.99
C THR A 18 16.90 -7.54 -2.66
N ALA A 19 15.88 -6.78 -3.06
CA ALA A 19 16.07 -5.50 -3.74
C ALA A 19 16.76 -4.47 -2.85
N THR A 20 17.45 -3.53 -3.49
CA THR A 20 18.08 -2.40 -2.80
C THR A 20 17.08 -1.25 -2.61
N ILE A 21 17.43 -0.34 -1.70
CA ILE A 21 16.64 0.89 -1.50
C ILE A 21 16.55 1.66 -2.82
N ARG A 22 17.67 1.77 -3.55
CA ARG A 22 17.71 2.48 -4.84
C ARG A 22 16.77 1.85 -5.86
N GLU A 23 16.76 0.52 -5.96
CA GLU A 23 15.85 -0.17 -6.88
C GLU A 23 14.39 0.11 -6.55
N VAL A 24 14.04 0.11 -5.27
CA VAL A 24 12.68 0.47 -4.83
C VAL A 24 12.35 1.91 -5.22
N ALA A 25 13.26 2.84 -4.94
CA ALA A 25 13.05 4.26 -5.28
C ALA A 25 12.82 4.45 -6.78
N MET A 26 13.60 3.75 -7.61
CA MET A 26 13.47 3.82 -9.07
C MET A 26 12.11 3.31 -9.55
N GLU A 27 11.63 2.20 -8.98
CA GLU A 27 10.33 1.64 -9.35
C GLU A 27 9.17 2.53 -8.89
N LEU A 28 9.25 3.10 -7.69
CA LEU A 28 8.24 4.04 -7.22
C LEU A 28 8.16 5.28 -8.11
N ALA A 29 9.30 5.84 -8.46
CA ALA A 29 9.37 7.03 -9.31
C ALA A 29 8.84 6.75 -10.71
N LYS A 30 9.26 5.62 -11.30
CA LYS A 30 8.86 5.22 -12.65
C LYS A 30 7.34 5.01 -12.76
N ASN A 31 6.77 4.36 -11.77
CA ASN A 31 5.35 4.01 -11.78
C ASN A 31 4.45 5.05 -11.11
N ARG A 32 5.02 6.10 -10.53
CA ARG A 32 4.30 7.18 -9.84
C ARG A 32 3.36 6.65 -8.76
N VAL A 33 3.83 5.71 -7.97
CA VAL A 33 3.09 5.14 -6.84
C VAL A 33 3.86 5.37 -5.54
N GLY A 34 3.15 5.33 -4.44
CA GLY A 34 3.72 5.64 -3.14
C GLY A 34 4.12 4.44 -2.30
N LEU A 35 3.86 3.22 -2.77
CA LEU A 35 4.18 2.00 -2.02
C LEU A 35 4.65 0.90 -2.96
N ALA A 36 5.74 0.25 -2.58
CA ALA A 36 6.22 -0.97 -3.21
C ALA A 36 6.07 -2.14 -2.23
N VAL A 37 5.72 -3.30 -2.77
CA VAL A 37 5.62 -4.53 -2.00
C VAL A 37 6.88 -5.34 -2.24
N LEU A 38 7.54 -5.76 -1.15
CA LEU A 38 8.64 -6.70 -1.23
C LEU A 38 8.06 -8.11 -1.09
N THR A 39 8.41 -8.98 -2.00
CA THR A 39 7.92 -10.36 -2.03
C THR A 39 9.02 -11.33 -1.68
N ALA A 40 8.64 -12.52 -1.20
CA ALA A 40 9.60 -13.55 -0.87
C ALA A 40 10.44 -13.91 -2.08
N LYS A 41 11.74 -14.12 -1.89
CA LYS A 41 12.65 -14.40 -3.00
C LYS A 41 12.32 -15.70 -3.73
N ASP A 42 11.69 -16.65 -3.04
CA ASP A 42 11.28 -17.94 -3.59
C ASP A 42 9.82 -17.96 -4.06
N ASN A 43 9.06 -16.89 -3.80
CA ASN A 43 7.66 -16.82 -4.19
C ASN A 43 7.24 -15.36 -4.44
N PRO A 44 7.20 -14.92 -5.71
CA PRO A 44 6.86 -13.53 -6.05
C PRO A 44 5.40 -13.18 -5.78
N LYS A 45 4.58 -14.13 -5.36
CA LYS A 45 3.19 -13.86 -4.99
C LYS A 45 3.01 -13.63 -3.50
N ARG A 46 4.04 -13.88 -2.69
CA ARG A 46 3.93 -13.74 -1.24
C ARG A 46 4.53 -12.43 -0.75
N PRO A 47 3.69 -11.47 -0.31
CA PRO A 47 4.21 -10.22 0.25
C PRO A 47 4.84 -10.47 1.62
N VAL A 48 6.03 -9.93 1.84
CA VAL A 48 6.75 -10.08 3.11
C VAL A 48 6.99 -8.74 3.79
N ALA A 49 7.03 -7.64 3.03
CA ALA A 49 7.29 -6.31 3.57
C ALA A 49 6.79 -5.26 2.60
N VAL A 50 6.72 -4.02 3.05
CA VAL A 50 6.38 -2.87 2.20
C VAL A 50 7.36 -1.74 2.45
N VAL A 51 7.59 -0.93 1.40
CA VAL A 51 8.42 0.27 1.46
C VAL A 51 7.63 1.41 0.84
N SER A 52 7.40 2.46 1.60
CA SER A 52 6.72 3.65 1.11
C SER A 52 7.73 4.68 0.59
N GLU A 53 7.23 5.65 -0.19
CA GLU A 53 8.05 6.79 -0.61
C GLU A 53 8.58 7.57 0.60
N ARG A 54 7.83 7.62 1.71
CA ARG A 54 8.28 8.26 2.94
C ARG A 54 9.45 7.52 3.57
N ASP A 55 9.44 6.17 3.51
CA ASP A 55 10.55 5.37 4.00
C ASP A 55 11.82 5.65 3.21
N VAL A 56 11.71 5.78 1.89
CA VAL A 56 12.83 6.12 1.01
C VAL A 56 13.34 7.53 1.33
N LEU A 57 12.43 8.49 1.49
CA LEU A 57 12.81 9.86 1.84
C LEU A 57 13.57 9.90 3.17
N ARG A 58 13.11 9.14 4.17
CA ARG A 58 13.79 9.05 5.46
C ARG A 58 15.17 8.44 5.31
N ALA A 59 15.32 7.41 4.47
CA ALA A 59 16.62 6.80 4.21
C ALA A 59 17.61 7.82 3.64
N VAL A 60 17.16 8.68 2.73
CA VAL A 60 17.99 9.77 2.18
C VAL A 60 18.36 10.77 3.27
N ALA A 61 17.39 11.19 4.09
CA ALA A 61 17.62 12.16 5.16
C ALA A 61 18.60 11.62 6.21
N GLU A 62 18.55 10.33 6.49
CA GLU A 62 19.43 9.68 7.47
C GLU A 62 20.76 9.22 6.87
N ARG A 63 20.99 9.50 5.60
CA ARG A 63 22.22 9.18 4.88
C ARG A 63 22.54 7.69 4.85
N LEU A 64 21.50 6.86 4.73
CA LEU A 64 21.69 5.43 4.58
C LEU A 64 22.30 5.12 3.21
N ASP A 65 23.01 4.00 3.11
CA ASP A 65 23.50 3.51 1.84
C ASP A 65 22.31 3.04 1.00
N LEU A 66 22.02 3.77 -0.09
CA LEU A 66 20.89 3.44 -0.95
C LEU A 66 21.08 2.14 -1.74
N ASP A 67 22.30 1.65 -1.83
CA ASP A 67 22.58 0.35 -2.43
C ASP A 67 22.51 -0.79 -1.41
N GLY A 68 22.20 -0.46 -0.16
CA GLY A 68 21.88 -1.42 0.88
C GLY A 68 20.48 -2.02 0.71
N PRO A 69 20.15 -3.02 1.54
CA PRO A 69 18.90 -3.77 1.36
C PRO A 69 17.66 -2.94 1.70
N ALA A 70 16.64 -3.06 0.87
CA ALA A 70 15.37 -2.39 1.12
C ALA A 70 14.68 -2.90 2.39
N THR A 71 14.97 -4.12 2.80
CA THR A 71 14.43 -4.68 4.06
C THR A 71 14.87 -3.89 5.29
N ALA A 72 15.98 -3.14 5.20
CA ALA A 72 16.43 -2.31 6.32
C ALA A 72 15.47 -1.15 6.64
N ILE A 73 14.66 -0.72 5.66
CA ILE A 73 13.70 0.39 5.82
C ILE A 73 12.25 -0.06 5.64
N ALA A 74 12.03 -1.34 5.46
CA ALA A 74 10.70 -1.88 5.17
C ALA A 74 9.88 -2.05 6.46
N ASN A 75 8.58 -2.07 6.28
CA ASN A 75 7.62 -2.30 7.35
C ASN A 75 6.79 -3.56 7.05
N LYS A 76 6.16 -4.10 8.09
CA LYS A 76 5.26 -5.23 7.94
C LYS A 76 4.03 -4.80 7.12
N PRO A 77 3.58 -5.59 6.14
CA PRO A 77 2.38 -5.24 5.37
C PRO A 77 1.13 -5.22 6.25
N ILE A 78 0.29 -4.23 6.05
CA ILE A 78 -1.07 -4.24 6.57
C ILE A 78 -1.94 -4.74 5.42
N THR A 79 -2.61 -5.85 5.61
CA THR A 79 -3.32 -6.54 4.54
C THR A 79 -4.83 -6.53 4.72
N VAL A 80 -5.54 -6.61 3.60
CA VAL A 80 -6.97 -6.88 3.53
C VAL A 80 -7.19 -7.98 2.50
N LEU A 81 -8.31 -8.67 2.60
CA LEU A 81 -8.68 -9.67 1.59
C LEU A 81 -9.29 -8.98 0.37
N ASP A 82 -9.09 -9.58 -0.79
CA ASP A 82 -9.70 -9.12 -2.04
C ASP A 82 -11.24 -9.11 -1.99
N THR A 83 -11.81 -9.97 -1.14
CA THR A 83 -13.25 -10.06 -0.94
C THR A 83 -13.76 -9.16 0.20
N ASP A 84 -12.88 -8.50 0.93
CA ASP A 84 -13.30 -7.60 2.01
C ASP A 84 -14.05 -6.40 1.45
N PRO A 85 -15.08 -5.91 2.17
CA PRO A 85 -15.69 -4.63 1.82
C PRO A 85 -14.67 -3.49 1.88
N VAL A 86 -14.83 -2.51 1.03
CA VAL A 86 -13.91 -1.36 0.95
C VAL A 86 -13.77 -0.65 2.30
N ARG A 87 -14.83 -0.60 3.10
CA ARG A 87 -14.78 0.04 4.42
C ARG A 87 -13.73 -0.60 5.35
N VAL A 88 -13.44 -1.89 5.18
CA VAL A 88 -12.40 -2.57 5.96
C VAL A 88 -11.04 -1.96 5.65
N ALA A 89 -10.76 -1.72 4.39
CA ALA A 89 -9.52 -1.06 3.98
C ALA A 89 -9.43 0.35 4.53
N ALA A 90 -10.50 1.14 4.40
CA ALA A 90 -10.54 2.50 4.92
C ALA A 90 -10.31 2.54 6.43
N GLU A 91 -10.91 1.63 7.16
CA GLU A 91 -10.75 1.57 8.61
C GLU A 91 -9.33 1.19 9.02
N LYS A 92 -8.71 0.26 8.32
CA LYS A 92 -7.31 -0.11 8.60
C LYS A 92 -6.37 1.04 8.29
N MET A 93 -6.59 1.77 7.20
CA MET A 93 -5.79 2.96 6.90
C MET A 93 -5.90 3.99 8.01
N ARG A 94 -7.11 4.24 8.52
CA ARG A 94 -7.33 5.17 9.61
C ARG A 94 -6.67 4.70 10.90
N ARG A 95 -6.88 3.44 11.26
CA ARG A 95 -6.36 2.86 12.51
C ARG A 95 -4.84 2.90 12.56
N HIS A 96 -4.19 2.55 11.46
CA HIS A 96 -2.73 2.49 11.38
C HIS A 96 -2.10 3.79 10.89
N ASN A 97 -2.90 4.81 10.58
CA ASN A 97 -2.44 6.08 10.03
C ASN A 97 -1.56 5.89 8.79
N ILE A 98 -2.03 5.06 7.87
CA ILE A 98 -1.36 4.73 6.62
C ILE A 98 -2.27 5.08 5.44
N ARG A 99 -1.67 5.21 4.26
CA ARG A 99 -2.38 5.59 3.03
C ARG A 99 -2.54 4.43 2.06
N HIS A 100 -2.03 3.26 2.41
CA HIS A 100 -2.05 2.10 1.54
C HIS A 100 -2.31 0.85 2.36
N VAL A 101 -3.01 -0.12 1.77
CA VAL A 101 -3.10 -1.48 2.28
C VAL A 101 -2.77 -2.45 1.17
N VAL A 102 -2.21 -3.58 1.52
CA VAL A 102 -1.89 -4.64 0.57
C VAL A 102 -3.11 -5.55 0.46
N VAL A 103 -3.58 -5.78 -0.76
CA VAL A 103 -4.72 -6.66 -1.01
C VAL A 103 -4.19 -8.05 -1.33
N VAL A 104 -4.65 -9.03 -0.58
CA VAL A 104 -4.27 -10.43 -0.77
C VAL A 104 -5.51 -11.29 -0.96
N ASN A 105 -5.34 -12.47 -1.58
CA ASN A 105 -6.40 -13.45 -1.65
C ASN A 105 -6.40 -14.32 -0.39
N LYS A 106 -7.30 -15.31 -0.32
CA LYS A 106 -7.42 -16.19 0.84
C LYS A 106 -6.19 -17.07 1.07
N GLU A 107 -5.36 -17.27 0.05
CA GLU A 107 -4.08 -17.98 0.15
C GLU A 107 -2.93 -17.07 0.62
N GLY A 108 -3.22 -15.79 0.86
CA GLY A 108 -2.20 -14.82 1.25
C GLY A 108 -1.36 -14.31 0.09
N GLU A 109 -1.78 -14.56 -1.13
CA GLU A 109 -1.05 -14.11 -2.31
C GLU A 109 -1.41 -12.68 -2.68
N LEU A 110 -0.42 -11.93 -3.18
CA LEU A 110 -0.58 -10.54 -3.57
C LEU A 110 -1.56 -10.39 -4.74
N VAL A 111 -2.59 -9.59 -4.54
CA VAL A 111 -3.56 -9.22 -5.59
C VAL A 111 -3.30 -7.78 -6.05
N GLY A 112 -2.99 -6.89 -5.13
CA GLY A 112 -2.75 -5.50 -5.48
C GLY A 112 -2.46 -4.64 -4.26
N VAL A 113 -2.34 -3.35 -4.50
CA VAL A 113 -2.21 -2.33 -3.44
C VAL A 113 -3.33 -1.32 -3.63
N LEU A 114 -4.05 -1.06 -2.56
CA LEU A 114 -5.12 -0.07 -2.54
C LEU A 114 -4.63 1.17 -1.79
N SER A 115 -4.75 2.33 -2.43
CA SER A 115 -4.34 3.60 -1.81
C SER A 115 -5.56 4.39 -1.35
N ILE A 116 -5.33 5.35 -0.47
CA ILE A 116 -6.39 6.28 -0.05
C ILE A 116 -6.98 7.04 -1.24
N ARG A 117 -6.17 7.27 -2.29
CA ARG A 117 -6.64 7.93 -3.50
C ARG A 117 -7.68 7.10 -4.24
N ASP A 118 -7.51 5.77 -4.25
CA ASP A 118 -8.49 4.88 -4.87
C ASP A 118 -9.84 4.99 -4.16
N LEU A 119 -9.83 5.10 -2.84
CA LEU A 119 -11.05 5.30 -2.05
C LEU A 119 -11.71 6.64 -2.35
N CYS A 120 -10.92 7.70 -2.51
CA CYS A 120 -11.44 9.04 -2.75
C CYS A 120 -12.12 9.20 -4.10
N PHE A 121 -11.79 8.34 -5.06
CA PHE A 121 -12.40 8.37 -6.39
C PHE A 121 -13.60 7.44 -6.53
N GLU A 122 -13.91 6.65 -5.48
CA GLU A 122 -15.08 5.78 -5.51
C GLU A 122 -16.34 6.56 -5.17
N ARG A 123 -17.27 6.63 -6.13
CA ARG A 123 -18.51 7.42 -6.00
C ARG A 123 -19.33 7.04 -4.77
N THR A 124 -19.48 5.74 -4.52
CA THR A 124 -20.27 5.25 -3.38
C THR A 124 -19.70 5.74 -2.07
N ILE A 125 -18.36 5.69 -1.94
CA ILE A 125 -17.68 6.15 -0.73
C ILE A 125 -17.84 7.67 -0.58
N LEU A 126 -17.72 8.42 -1.68
CA LEU A 126 -17.92 9.87 -1.65
C LEU A 126 -19.33 10.24 -1.20
N LEU A 127 -20.33 9.48 -1.67
CA LEU A 127 -21.72 9.70 -1.23
C LEU A 127 -21.88 9.37 0.25
N GLU A 128 -21.31 8.29 0.73
CA GLU A 128 -21.35 7.96 2.15
C GLU A 128 -20.71 9.04 3.01
N LEU A 129 -19.56 9.56 2.60
CA LEU A 129 -18.89 10.65 3.30
C LEU A 129 -19.72 11.93 3.30
N ALA A 130 -20.39 12.22 2.19
CA ALA A 130 -21.21 13.41 2.06
C ALA A 130 -22.46 13.37 2.95
N THR A 131 -22.96 12.17 3.27
CA THR A 131 -24.14 11.99 4.11
C THR A 131 -23.81 11.74 5.58
N ALA A 132 -22.53 11.55 5.91
CA ALA A 132 -22.11 11.36 7.29
C ALA A 132 -22.29 12.64 8.09
N GLU A 133 -22.70 12.50 9.35
CA GLU A 133 -22.74 13.63 10.26
C GLU A 133 -21.32 14.13 10.51
N VAL A 134 -21.09 15.38 10.21
CA VAL A 134 -19.82 16.04 10.51
C VAL A 134 -20.06 16.96 11.70
N PRO A 135 -19.30 16.81 12.80
CA PRO A 135 -19.42 17.73 13.91
C PRO A 135 -19.22 19.16 13.42
N ALA A 136 -20.01 20.07 13.94
CA ALA A 136 -19.82 21.49 13.65
C ALA A 136 -18.42 21.89 14.10
N THR A 137 -17.64 22.45 13.16
CA THR A 137 -16.34 22.99 13.51
C THR A 137 -16.51 24.40 14.05
N PRO A 138 -15.78 24.73 15.11
CA PRO A 138 -15.81 26.11 15.62
C PRO A 138 -15.21 27.09 14.65
#